data_42bba7849bfd30b57049cf56f98d72e4
#
_entry.id   42bba7849bfd30b57049cf56f98d72e4
#
_cell.length_a   1.000
_cell.length_b   1.000
_cell.length_c   1.000
_cell.angle_alpha   90.00
_cell.angle_beta   90.00
_cell.angle_gamma   90.00
#
_symmetry.space_group_name_H-M   'P 1'
#
loop_
_entity.id
_entity.type
_entity.pdbx_description
1 polymer ?
#
loop_
_entity_poly.entity_id
_entity_poly.type
_entity_poly.pdbx_seq_one_letter_code
_entity_poly.pdbx_strand_id
1 'polypeptide(L)'
;MFLFLSALFYLALFFVHTHFLLTYSPLVFLGLVYLLPVLFNAGVLGLQRSKNWSFLSFVQLPTFASMSYVAFAYQADATGLWEQFISLYSITDGDMTVEIAPSLLDMGQLVFMMLVYYGGALAQYGWETYKERSKKKEVTYA
;
A
#
# COMPACT_ATOMS: atom_id res chain seq x y z
N MET A 1 -17.60 -2.04 11.44
CA MET A 1 -17.21 -3.39 10.95
C MET A 1 -16.04 -3.30 9.97
N PHE A 2 -16.12 -2.57 8.85
CA PHE A 2 -15.05 -2.49 7.84
C PHE A 2 -13.72 -1.94 8.38
N LEU A 3 -13.74 -0.90 9.21
CA LEU A 3 -12.52 -0.35 9.81
C LEU A 3 -11.80 -1.36 10.72
N PHE A 4 -12.56 -2.12 11.51
CA PHE A 4 -11.99 -3.16 12.37
C PHE A 4 -11.37 -4.29 11.52
N LEU A 5 -12.04 -4.72 10.45
CA LEU A 5 -11.52 -5.72 9.53
C LEU A 5 -10.24 -5.21 8.83
N SER A 6 -10.21 -3.94 8.43
CA SER A 6 -9.02 -3.33 7.84
C SER A 6 -7.86 -3.25 8.83
N ALA A 7 -8.12 -2.89 10.08
CA ALA A 7 -7.09 -2.87 11.11
C ALA A 7 -6.49 -4.26 11.36
N LEU A 8 -7.34 -5.31 11.43
CA LEU A 8 -6.88 -6.70 11.54
C LEU A 8 -6.06 -7.14 10.32
N PHE A 9 -6.48 -6.77 9.13
CA PHE A 9 -5.74 -7.08 7.90
C PHE A 9 -4.34 -6.45 7.92
N TYR A 10 -4.23 -5.17 8.25
CA TYR A 10 -2.94 -4.49 8.31
C TYR A 10 -2.05 -4.98 9.45
N LEU A 11 -2.64 -5.38 10.56
CA LEU A 11 -1.91 -6.05 11.64
C LEU A 11 -1.36 -7.41 11.18
N ALA A 12 -2.16 -8.20 10.48
CA ALA A 12 -1.71 -9.47 9.89
C ALA A 12 -0.61 -9.26 8.86
N LEU A 13 -0.73 -8.25 7.97
CA LEU A 13 0.33 -7.90 7.02
C LEU A 13 1.63 -7.51 7.71
N PHE A 14 1.57 -6.72 8.76
CA PHE A 14 2.75 -6.38 9.57
C PHE A 14 3.48 -7.63 10.06
N PHE A 15 2.76 -8.59 10.66
CA PHE A 15 3.36 -9.86 11.12
C PHE A 15 3.92 -10.69 9.97
N VAL A 16 3.19 -10.81 8.87
CA VAL A 16 3.63 -11.57 7.68
C VAL A 16 4.91 -10.94 7.11
N HIS A 17 4.96 -9.64 6.93
CA HIS A 17 6.15 -8.97 6.40
C HIS A 17 7.35 -9.12 7.32
N THR A 18 7.17 -8.99 8.63
CA THR A 18 8.24 -9.12 9.60
C THR A 18 8.82 -10.55 9.63
N HIS A 19 7.98 -11.58 9.53
CA HIS A 19 8.44 -12.97 9.62
C HIS A 19 8.96 -13.55 8.31
N PHE A 20 8.43 -13.09 7.18
CA PHE A 20 8.72 -13.68 5.87
C PHE A 20 9.54 -12.78 4.94
N LEU A 21 10.01 -11.62 5.40
CA LEU A 21 10.77 -10.69 4.58
C LEU A 21 11.91 -11.35 3.80
N LEU A 22 12.71 -12.18 4.46
CA LEU A 22 13.89 -12.83 3.87
C LEU A 22 13.53 -13.94 2.86
N THR A 23 12.26 -14.37 2.82
CA THR A 23 11.78 -15.35 1.83
C THR A 23 11.23 -14.69 0.56
N TYR A 24 11.03 -13.37 0.57
CA TYR A 24 10.51 -12.64 -0.58
C TYR A 24 11.59 -12.39 -1.62
N SER A 25 11.23 -12.55 -2.89
CA SER A 25 12.01 -11.90 -3.95
C SER A 25 11.67 -10.40 -4.00
N PRO A 26 12.53 -9.54 -4.58
CA PRO A 26 12.24 -8.10 -4.70
C PRO A 26 10.90 -7.80 -5.38
N LEU A 27 10.49 -8.58 -6.39
CA LEU A 27 9.19 -8.43 -7.04
C LEU A 27 8.03 -8.80 -6.13
N VAL A 28 8.16 -9.88 -5.35
CA VAL A 28 7.15 -10.28 -4.35
C VAL A 28 7.05 -9.23 -3.27
N PHE A 29 8.18 -8.70 -2.81
CA PHE A 29 8.21 -7.60 -1.85
C PHE A 29 7.43 -6.38 -2.37
N LEU A 30 7.70 -5.91 -3.57
CA LEU A 30 6.97 -4.79 -4.18
C LEU A 30 5.45 -5.08 -4.28
N GLY A 31 5.09 -6.28 -4.70
CA GLY A 31 3.70 -6.71 -4.81
C GLY A 31 2.97 -6.72 -3.46
N LEU A 32 3.57 -7.31 -2.44
CA LEU A 32 2.94 -7.47 -1.13
C LEU A 32 2.94 -6.18 -0.31
N VAL A 33 4.02 -5.41 -0.37
CA VAL A 33 4.15 -4.20 0.45
C VAL A 33 3.41 -3.01 -0.18
N TYR A 34 3.47 -2.84 -1.50
CA TYR A 34 2.89 -1.66 -2.14
C TYR A 34 1.57 -1.95 -2.86
N LEU A 35 1.49 -3.02 -3.66
CA LEU A 35 0.31 -3.28 -4.48
C LEU A 35 -0.84 -3.88 -3.68
N LEU A 36 -0.57 -4.86 -2.80
CA LEU A 36 -1.60 -5.53 -2.03
C LEU A 36 -2.44 -4.58 -1.14
N PRO A 37 -1.85 -3.61 -0.40
CA PRO A 37 -2.61 -2.61 0.33
C PRO A 37 -3.53 -1.77 -0.55
N VAL A 38 -3.08 -1.36 -1.73
CA VAL A 38 -3.89 -0.60 -2.69
C VAL A 38 -5.08 -1.42 -3.17
N LEU A 39 -4.84 -2.68 -3.57
CA LEU A 39 -5.91 -3.58 -4.01
C LEU A 39 -6.92 -3.89 -2.90
N PHE A 40 -6.44 -4.12 -1.69
CA PHE A 40 -7.29 -4.34 -0.53
C PHE A 40 -8.16 -3.11 -0.23
N ASN A 41 -7.57 -1.92 -0.19
CA ASN A 41 -8.29 -0.67 0.02
C ASN A 41 -9.34 -0.45 -1.08
N ALA A 42 -8.99 -0.71 -2.34
CA ALA A 42 -9.91 -0.63 -3.46
C ALA A 42 -11.09 -1.60 -3.31
N GLY A 43 -10.83 -2.83 -2.88
CA GLY A 43 -11.85 -3.83 -2.59
C GLY A 43 -12.79 -3.40 -1.47
N VAL A 44 -12.24 -2.94 -0.34
CA VAL A 44 -13.03 -2.46 0.82
C VAL A 44 -13.91 -1.28 0.43
N LEU A 45 -13.36 -0.30 -0.28
CA LEU A 45 -14.12 0.85 -0.77
C LEU A 45 -15.21 0.43 -1.75
N GLY A 46 -14.93 -0.52 -2.64
CA GLY A 46 -15.93 -1.09 -3.55
C GLY A 46 -17.11 -1.76 -2.84
N LEU A 47 -16.84 -2.49 -1.75
CA LEU A 47 -17.85 -3.14 -0.92
C LEU A 47 -18.67 -2.15 -0.07
N GLN A 48 -18.08 -1.04 0.34
CA GLN A 48 -18.78 0.02 1.10
C GLN A 48 -19.74 0.84 0.25
N ARG A 49 -19.71 0.71 -1.07
CA ARG A 49 -20.47 1.50 -2.05
C ARG A 49 -21.99 1.56 -1.79
N SER A 50 -22.58 0.61 -1.09
CA SER A 50 -24.02 0.59 -0.80
C SER A 50 -24.46 1.52 0.32
N LYS A 51 -23.53 2.11 1.08
CA LYS A 51 -23.82 3.00 2.22
C LYS A 51 -22.96 4.27 2.14
N ASN A 52 -23.58 5.36 1.72
CA ASN A 52 -23.07 6.74 1.79
C ASN A 52 -21.55 6.88 1.93
N TRP A 53 -20.86 7.05 0.83
CA TRP A 53 -19.42 7.25 0.73
C TRP A 53 -19.01 8.48 1.53
N SER A 54 -18.27 8.28 2.61
CA SER A 54 -17.63 9.36 3.32
C SER A 54 -16.22 9.55 2.75
N PHE A 55 -15.86 10.76 2.36
CA PHE A 55 -14.47 11.15 2.03
C PHE A 55 -13.48 10.66 3.10
N LEU A 56 -13.95 10.59 4.34
CA LEU A 56 -13.16 10.09 5.47
C LEU A 56 -12.63 8.67 5.24
N SER A 57 -13.42 7.78 4.62
CA SER A 57 -12.98 6.39 4.33
C SER A 57 -11.82 6.33 3.34
N PHE A 58 -11.76 7.26 2.36
CA PHE A 58 -10.65 7.35 1.41
C PHE A 58 -9.34 7.79 2.05
N VAL A 59 -9.41 8.53 3.15
CA VAL A 59 -8.23 8.97 3.89
C VAL A 59 -7.83 7.93 4.93
N GLN A 60 -8.78 7.33 5.63
CA GLN A 60 -8.50 6.39 6.72
C GLN A 60 -7.79 5.11 6.25
N LEU A 61 -8.23 4.50 5.13
CA LEU A 61 -7.65 3.26 4.65
C LEU A 61 -6.17 3.40 4.24
N PRO A 62 -5.76 4.38 3.40
CA PRO A 62 -4.34 4.60 3.13
C PRO A 62 -3.56 5.01 4.37
N THR A 63 -4.18 5.67 5.37
CA THR A 63 -3.52 5.97 6.64
C THR A 63 -3.19 4.69 7.41
N PHE A 64 -4.10 3.72 7.51
CA PHE A 64 -3.80 2.43 8.12
C PHE A 64 -2.68 1.69 7.37
N ALA A 65 -2.70 1.70 6.04
CA ALA A 65 -1.65 1.13 5.22
C ALA A 65 -0.29 1.78 5.52
N SER A 66 -0.25 3.11 5.56
CA SER A 66 0.97 3.88 5.87
C SER A 66 1.49 3.60 7.27
N MET A 67 0.62 3.53 8.28
CA MET A 67 1.01 3.19 9.66
C MET A 67 1.60 1.77 9.73
N SER A 68 0.96 0.80 9.07
CA SER A 68 1.47 -0.57 9.00
C SER A 68 2.84 -0.64 8.31
N TYR A 69 3.01 0.09 7.20
CA TYR A 69 4.29 0.19 6.50
C TYR A 69 5.38 0.77 7.40
N VAL A 70 5.13 1.92 8.04
CA VAL A 70 6.12 2.58 8.91
C VAL A 70 6.50 1.68 10.09
N ALA A 71 5.54 1.00 10.71
CA ALA A 71 5.80 0.06 11.80
C ALA A 71 6.68 -1.11 11.32
N PHE A 72 6.37 -1.68 10.16
CA PHE A 72 7.16 -2.74 9.54
C PHE A 72 8.58 -2.25 9.20
N ALA A 73 8.69 -1.10 8.52
CA ALA A 73 9.96 -0.51 8.12
C ALA A 73 10.86 -0.24 9.34
N TYR A 74 10.29 0.37 10.37
CA TYR A 74 11.01 0.60 11.63
C TYR A 74 11.52 -0.69 12.26
N GLN A 75 10.69 -1.73 12.31
CA GLN A 75 11.11 -3.02 12.87
C GLN A 75 12.15 -3.70 12.00
N ALA A 76 12.01 -3.70 10.69
CA ALA A 76 12.97 -4.30 9.76
C ALA A 76 14.35 -3.63 9.84
N ASP A 77 14.38 -2.29 9.94
CA ASP A 77 15.62 -1.55 10.12
C ASP A 77 16.23 -1.79 11.52
N ALA A 78 15.43 -1.72 12.58
CA ALA A 78 15.90 -1.90 13.96
C ALA A 78 16.44 -3.31 14.25
N THR A 79 15.92 -4.33 13.58
CA THR A 79 16.36 -5.74 13.74
C THR A 79 17.46 -6.15 12.76
N GLY A 80 17.85 -5.29 11.81
CA GLY A 80 18.80 -5.61 10.75
C GLY A 80 18.24 -6.56 9.68
N LEU A 81 16.95 -6.84 9.69
CA LEU A 81 16.30 -7.69 8.67
C LEU A 81 16.36 -7.05 7.28
N TRP A 82 16.23 -5.71 7.20
CA TRP A 82 16.35 -5.01 5.93
C TRP A 82 17.76 -5.07 5.36
N GLU A 83 18.76 -4.92 6.18
CA GLU A 83 20.17 -5.05 5.79
C GLU A 83 20.49 -6.47 5.27
N GLN A 84 19.94 -7.51 5.93
CA GLN A 84 20.03 -8.89 5.45
C GLN A 84 19.32 -9.06 4.10
N PHE A 85 18.14 -8.51 3.93
CA PHE A 85 17.40 -8.56 2.66
C PHE A 85 18.22 -7.89 1.54
N ILE A 86 18.78 -6.70 1.78
CA ILE A 86 19.66 -6.02 0.84
C ILE A 86 20.85 -6.90 0.46
N SER A 87 21.50 -7.52 1.42
CA SER A 87 22.68 -8.37 1.18
C SER A 87 22.38 -9.59 0.31
N LEU A 88 21.14 -10.11 0.36
CA LEU A 88 20.71 -11.24 -0.46
C LEU A 88 20.45 -10.84 -1.93
N TYR A 89 20.05 -9.60 -2.18
CA TYR A 89 19.58 -9.15 -3.48
C TYR A 89 20.39 -8.00 -4.10
N SER A 90 21.41 -7.50 -3.42
CA SER A 90 22.37 -6.55 -4.02
C SER A 90 23.25 -7.31 -5.00
N ILE A 91 23.03 -7.11 -6.29
CA ILE A 91 23.83 -7.72 -7.35
C ILE A 91 24.78 -6.64 -7.86
N THR A 92 26.09 -6.88 -7.70
CA THR A 92 27.14 -6.15 -8.41
C THR A 92 27.62 -7.04 -9.54
N ASP A 93 27.10 -6.84 -10.76
CA ASP A 93 27.53 -7.57 -11.93
C ASP A 93 28.11 -6.56 -12.95
N GLY A 94 29.42 -6.52 -13.08
CA GLY A 94 30.15 -5.66 -13.99
C GLY A 94 29.87 -4.15 -13.76
N ASP A 95 29.38 -3.48 -14.79
CA ASP A 95 29.09 -2.04 -14.81
C ASP A 95 27.70 -1.65 -14.27
N MET A 96 26.86 -2.63 -13.90
CA MET A 96 25.52 -2.39 -13.35
C MET A 96 25.48 -2.70 -11.86
N THR A 97 25.29 -1.67 -11.04
CA THR A 97 24.99 -1.79 -9.62
C THR A 97 23.52 -1.49 -9.40
N VAL A 98 22.74 -2.48 -8.98
CA VAL A 98 21.37 -2.25 -8.51
C VAL A 98 21.43 -1.92 -7.03
N GLU A 99 21.37 -0.63 -6.71
CA GLU A 99 21.29 -0.17 -5.33
C GLU A 99 19.84 -0.22 -4.84
N ILE A 100 19.61 -1.05 -3.82
CA ILE A 100 18.37 -1.01 -3.05
C ILE A 100 18.53 0.08 -1.98
N ALA A 101 17.48 0.85 -1.70
CA ALA A 101 17.53 1.90 -0.69
C ALA A 101 18.07 1.36 0.65
N PRO A 102 19.01 2.07 1.29
CA PRO A 102 19.68 1.58 2.51
C PRO A 102 18.74 1.46 3.71
N SER A 103 17.62 2.16 3.70
CA SER A 103 16.57 2.11 4.72
C SER A 103 15.19 2.21 4.08
N LEU A 104 14.23 1.46 4.62
CA LEU A 104 12.81 1.58 4.24
C LEU A 104 12.19 2.88 4.74
N LEU A 105 12.80 3.53 5.73
CA LEU A 105 12.39 4.83 6.27
C LEU A 105 13.08 6.01 5.57
N ASP A 106 13.85 5.74 4.50
CA ASP A 106 14.41 6.84 3.70
C ASP A 106 13.32 7.74 3.13
N MET A 107 13.61 9.04 3.02
CA MET A 107 12.63 10.04 2.56
C MET A 107 12.05 9.68 1.19
N GLY A 108 12.87 9.17 0.27
CA GLY A 108 12.42 8.73 -1.05
C GLY A 108 11.41 7.58 -0.97
N GLN A 109 11.66 6.59 -0.10
CA GLN A 109 10.76 5.47 0.13
C GLN A 109 9.44 5.90 0.79
N LEU A 110 9.51 6.79 1.76
CA LEU A 110 8.30 7.33 2.41
C LEU A 110 7.44 8.13 1.44
N VAL A 111 8.05 8.98 0.62
CA VAL A 111 7.33 9.73 -0.43
C VAL A 111 6.72 8.77 -1.45
N PHE A 112 7.46 7.77 -1.90
CA PHE A 112 6.95 6.77 -2.84
C PHE A 112 5.76 6.01 -2.25
N MET A 113 5.86 5.53 -1.01
CA MET A 113 4.77 4.86 -0.29
C MET A 113 3.52 5.75 -0.20
N MET A 114 3.70 7.03 0.17
CA MET A 114 2.61 8.00 0.23
C MET A 114 1.94 8.18 -1.14
N LEU A 115 2.73 8.35 -2.20
CA LEU A 115 2.20 8.47 -3.56
C LEU A 115 1.41 7.23 -3.98
N VAL A 116 1.89 6.04 -3.67
CA VAL A 116 1.22 4.78 -4.02
C VAL A 116 -0.11 4.64 -3.26
N TYR A 117 -0.10 4.81 -1.93
CA TYR A 117 -1.29 4.56 -1.12
C TYR A 117 -2.36 5.64 -1.27
N TYR A 118 -1.99 6.90 -1.16
CA TYR A 118 -2.93 8.01 -1.30
C TYR A 118 -3.27 8.30 -2.78
N GLY A 119 -2.30 8.15 -3.68
CA GLY A 119 -2.54 8.27 -5.12
C GLY A 119 -3.51 7.21 -5.63
N GLY A 120 -3.38 5.96 -5.19
CA GLY A 120 -4.32 4.89 -5.48
C GLY A 120 -5.74 5.20 -4.97
N ALA A 121 -5.87 5.69 -3.75
CA ALA A 121 -7.15 6.09 -3.17
C ALA A 121 -7.79 7.27 -3.92
N LEU A 122 -7.00 8.29 -4.28
CA LEU A 122 -7.48 9.43 -5.06
C LEU A 122 -7.92 9.05 -6.47
N ALA A 123 -7.17 8.16 -7.13
CA ALA A 123 -7.52 7.65 -8.45
C ALA A 123 -8.87 6.91 -8.41
N GLN A 124 -9.09 6.09 -7.40
CA GLN A 124 -10.35 5.39 -7.20
C GLN A 124 -11.50 6.35 -6.90
N TYR A 125 -11.29 7.35 -6.04
CA TYR A 125 -12.29 8.38 -5.75
C TYR A 125 -12.69 9.13 -7.02
N GLY A 126 -11.72 9.56 -7.81
CA GLY A 126 -11.97 10.23 -9.09
C GLY A 126 -12.77 9.36 -10.07
N TRP A 127 -12.41 8.08 -10.20
CA TRP A 127 -13.09 7.11 -11.04
C TRP A 127 -14.57 6.90 -10.66
N GLU A 128 -14.84 6.74 -9.38
CA GLU A 128 -16.21 6.53 -8.90
C GLU A 128 -17.07 7.81 -9.04
N THR A 129 -16.50 8.96 -8.75
CA THR A 129 -17.18 10.25 -8.97
C THR A 129 -17.52 10.45 -10.45
N TYR A 130 -16.61 10.06 -11.35
CA TYR A 130 -16.86 10.10 -12.79
C TYR A 130 -18.03 9.19 -13.20
N LYS A 131 -18.04 7.95 -12.72
CA LYS A 131 -19.14 7.00 -12.99
C LYS A 131 -20.50 7.51 -12.51
N GLU A 132 -20.56 8.13 -11.35
CA GLU A 132 -21.82 8.69 -10.83
C GLU A 132 -22.34 9.84 -11.68
N ARG A 133 -21.45 10.70 -12.15
CA ARG A 133 -21.81 11.80 -13.04
C ARG A 133 -22.31 11.31 -14.40
N SER A 134 -21.69 10.28 -14.97
CA SER A 134 -22.15 9.67 -16.23
C SER A 134 -23.56 9.09 -16.11
N LYS A 135 -23.84 8.34 -15.05
CA LYS A 135 -25.18 7.77 -14.81
C LYS A 135 -26.27 8.82 -14.63
N LYS A 136 -25.98 9.93 -13.94
CA LYS A 136 -26.95 11.04 -13.80
C LYS A 136 -27.28 11.69 -15.13
N LYS A 137 -26.33 11.81 -16.06
CA LYS A 137 -26.58 12.35 -17.40
C LYS A 137 -27.50 11.45 -18.23
N GLU A 138 -27.27 10.13 -18.21
CA GLU A 138 -28.11 9.16 -18.94
C GLU A 138 -29.59 9.21 -18.49
N VAL A 139 -29.84 9.33 -17.18
CA VAL A 139 -31.20 9.44 -16.62
C VAL A 139 -31.90 10.76 -17.00
N THR A 140 -31.13 11.83 -17.23
CA THR A 140 -31.70 13.14 -17.57
C THR A 140 -32.12 13.22 -19.06
N TYR A 141 -31.57 12.39 -19.93
CA TYR A 141 -31.87 12.34 -21.37
C TYR A 141 -32.84 11.21 -21.75
N ALA A 142 -33.23 10.38 -20.80
CA ALA A 142 -34.27 9.34 -20.98
C ALA A 142 -35.63 9.83 -20.51
#